data_806f37e2208067c8b3e6b87f197e06bb
#
_entry.id   806f37e2208067c8b3e6b87f197e06bb
#
_cell.length_a   1.000
_cell.length_b   1.000
_cell.length_c   1.000
_cell.angle_alpha   90.00
_cell.angle_beta   90.00
_cell.angle_gamma   90.00
#
_symmetry.space_group_name_H-M   'P 1'
#
loop_
_entity.id
_entity.type
_entity.pdbx_description
1 polymer ?
#
loop_
_entity_poly.entity_id
_entity_poly.type
_entity_poly.pdbx_seq_one_letter_code
_entity_poly.pdbx_strand_id
1 'polypeptide(L)'
;MTYSANDTGFEFYGIGIATAPHPLGPWTKYDDNPLMTTDLSKGVSSPGHNSIVRTKDGKLWIVYHRHADPDCRKPSFDRVVCIDRLFFDKNGKLKTDGPTSTPQPVP
;
A
#
# COMPACT_ATOMS: atom_id res chain seq x y z
N MET A 1 1.14 -0.31 -12.30
CA MET A 1 2.08 -1.06 -11.42
C MET A 1 2.12 -0.40 -10.05
N THR A 2 2.06 -1.19 -8.99
CA THR A 2 2.43 -0.77 -7.64
C THR A 2 3.85 -1.23 -7.32
N TYR A 3 4.55 -0.48 -6.49
CA TYR A 3 5.92 -0.81 -6.08
C TYR A 3 6.17 -0.31 -4.66
N SER A 4 7.09 -0.96 -3.94
CA SER A 4 7.55 -0.49 -2.65
C SER A 4 8.87 0.25 -2.81
N ALA A 5 9.05 1.30 -2.04
CA ALA A 5 10.25 2.14 -2.10
C ALA A 5 10.69 2.59 -0.71
N ASN A 6 11.94 3.00 -0.63
CA ASN A 6 12.65 3.46 0.56
C ASN A 6 12.99 2.32 1.54
N ASP A 7 13.60 2.68 2.65
CA ASP A 7 14.07 1.73 3.66
C ASP A 7 12.94 1.40 4.66
N THR A 8 12.72 0.11 4.89
CA THR A 8 11.70 -0.39 5.82
C THR A 8 11.94 0.03 7.28
N GLY A 9 13.14 0.45 7.63
CA GLY A 9 13.49 0.97 8.95
C GLY A 9 13.06 2.40 9.19
N PHE A 10 12.50 3.07 8.19
CA PHE A 10 12.12 4.47 8.26
C PHE A 10 10.67 4.72 7.86
N GLU A 11 10.14 5.83 8.34
CA GLU A 11 8.75 6.25 8.11
C GLU A 11 8.39 6.48 6.63
N PHE A 12 9.40 6.68 5.78
CA PHE A 12 9.20 6.92 4.35
C PHE A 12 9.05 5.66 3.50
N TYR A 13 9.21 4.47 4.09
CA TYR A 13 8.87 3.24 3.37
C TYR A 13 7.39 3.20 3.05
N GLY A 14 7.07 2.88 1.80
CA GLY A 14 5.69 2.90 1.37
C GLY A 14 5.48 2.32 -0.01
N ILE A 15 4.26 2.42 -0.47
CA ILE A 15 3.80 1.89 -1.76
C ILE A 15 3.49 3.05 -2.69
N GLY A 16 4.11 3.04 -3.85
CA GLY A 16 3.84 3.98 -4.93
C GLY A 16 3.16 3.34 -6.12
N ILE A 17 2.70 4.19 -7.03
CA ILE A 17 2.07 3.80 -8.30
C ILE A 17 2.85 4.41 -9.46
N ALA A 18 3.03 3.61 -10.50
CA ALA A 18 3.49 4.06 -11.80
C ALA A 18 2.62 3.46 -12.90
N THR A 19 2.43 4.19 -13.98
CA THR A 19 1.69 3.77 -15.16
C THR A 19 2.59 3.80 -16.40
N ALA A 20 2.26 2.97 -17.36
CA ALA A 20 2.93 2.94 -18.66
C ALA A 20 1.94 2.50 -19.74
N PRO A 21 2.14 2.94 -21.00
CA PRO A 21 1.36 2.47 -22.15
C PRO A 21 1.73 1.04 -22.55
N HIS A 22 2.90 0.54 -22.14
CA HIS A 22 3.43 -0.78 -22.47
C HIS A 22 4.18 -1.38 -21.27
N PRO A 23 4.21 -2.72 -21.07
CA PRO A 23 4.91 -3.34 -19.95
C PRO A 23 6.40 -2.99 -19.84
N LEU A 24 7.05 -2.66 -20.93
CA LEU A 24 8.45 -2.21 -20.94
C LEU A 24 8.61 -0.70 -20.73
N GLY A 25 7.53 0.03 -20.57
CA GLY A 25 7.53 1.46 -20.31
C GLY A 25 7.19 2.29 -21.56
N PRO A 26 7.49 3.57 -21.52
CA PRO A 26 8.10 4.30 -20.40
C PRO A 26 7.14 4.39 -19.20
N TRP A 27 7.69 4.22 -18.01
CA TRP A 27 6.93 4.30 -16.76
C TRP A 27 6.90 5.72 -16.21
N THR A 28 5.71 6.16 -15.82
CA THR A 28 5.50 7.47 -15.18
C THR A 28 4.92 7.26 -13.79
N LYS A 29 5.60 7.77 -12.78
CA LYS A 29 5.11 7.75 -11.39
C LYS A 29 3.94 8.70 -11.23
N TYR A 30 2.99 8.36 -10.37
CA TYR A 30 1.93 9.30 -9.99
C TYR A 30 2.51 10.50 -9.26
N ASP A 31 2.00 11.69 -9.57
CA ASP A 31 2.42 12.94 -8.92
C ASP A 31 2.01 12.97 -7.44
N ASP A 32 0.93 12.30 -7.09
CA ASP A 32 0.39 12.22 -5.73
C ASP A 32 0.86 10.95 -4.97
N ASN A 33 1.96 10.32 -5.39
CA ASN A 33 2.59 9.27 -4.59
C ASN A 33 3.08 9.81 -3.23
N PRO A 34 3.12 8.98 -2.18
CA PRO A 34 2.81 7.55 -2.18
C PRO A 34 1.31 7.25 -2.13
N LEU A 35 0.91 6.08 -2.64
CA LEU A 35 -0.43 5.54 -2.43
C LEU A 35 -0.67 5.26 -0.94
N MET A 36 0.37 4.78 -0.27
CA MET A 36 0.32 4.34 1.11
C MET A 36 1.70 4.47 1.76
N THR A 37 1.76 5.06 2.94
CA THR A 37 2.97 5.17 3.76
C THR A 37 2.63 5.09 5.24
N THR A 38 3.62 5.26 6.12
CA THR A 38 3.42 5.31 7.55
C THR A 38 2.36 6.33 7.94
N ASP A 39 1.41 5.90 8.75
CA ASP A 39 0.39 6.74 9.37
C ASP A 39 0.24 6.33 10.86
N LEU A 40 0.98 7.01 11.70
CA LEU A 40 1.01 6.71 13.14
C LEU A 40 -0.34 6.98 13.82
N SER A 41 -1.16 7.89 13.27
CA SER A 41 -2.51 8.15 13.78
C SER A 41 -3.42 6.94 13.63
N LYS A 42 -3.13 6.08 12.66
CA LYS A 42 -3.85 4.82 12.42
C LYS A 42 -3.12 3.59 12.97
N GLY A 43 -1.99 3.78 13.66
CA GLY A 43 -1.18 2.69 14.18
C GLY A 43 -0.50 1.86 13.09
N VAL A 44 -0.16 2.47 11.98
CA VAL A 44 0.49 1.80 10.84
C VAL A 44 1.87 2.37 10.62
N SER A 45 2.87 1.50 10.64
CA SER A 45 4.24 1.87 10.29
C SER A 45 4.80 0.97 9.18
N SER A 46 5.52 1.59 8.26
CA SER A 46 6.25 0.95 7.15
C SER A 46 5.40 -0.06 6.36
N PRO A 47 4.25 0.35 5.79
CA PRO A 47 3.45 -0.52 4.93
C PRO A 47 4.16 -0.75 3.60
N GLY A 48 4.19 -1.98 3.13
CA GLY A 48 4.84 -2.28 1.86
C GLY A 48 4.79 -3.73 1.44
N HIS A 49 5.58 -4.06 0.42
CA HIS A 49 5.71 -5.40 -0.16
C HIS A 49 4.34 -5.97 -0.54
N ASN A 50 3.62 -5.22 -1.34
CA ASN A 50 2.21 -5.47 -1.62
C ASN A 50 1.97 -6.44 -2.79
N SER A 51 0.77 -7.03 -2.76
CA SER A 51 0.16 -7.72 -3.88
C SER A 51 -1.27 -7.24 -4.08
N ILE A 52 -1.81 -7.42 -5.27
CA ILE A 52 -3.19 -7.04 -5.60
C ILE A 52 -4.00 -8.29 -5.88
N VAL A 53 -5.17 -8.38 -5.25
CA VAL A 53 -6.11 -9.47 -5.43
C VAL A 53 -7.41 -8.93 -6.01
N ARG A 54 -7.94 -9.60 -7.01
CA ARG A 54 -9.29 -9.38 -7.52
C ARG A 54 -10.21 -10.48 -7.01
N THR A 55 -11.26 -10.10 -6.34
CA THR A 55 -12.28 -11.03 -5.85
C THR A 55 -13.27 -11.42 -6.95
N LYS A 56 -14.07 -12.46 -6.71
CA LYS A 56 -15.05 -12.96 -7.69
C LYS A 56 -16.11 -11.92 -8.09
N ASP A 57 -16.40 -10.99 -7.17
CA ASP A 57 -17.32 -9.86 -7.43
C ASP A 57 -16.64 -8.68 -8.14
N GLY A 58 -15.39 -8.86 -8.58
CA GLY A 58 -14.63 -7.86 -9.34
C GLY A 58 -13.96 -6.77 -8.52
N LYS A 59 -14.10 -6.79 -7.21
CA LYS A 59 -13.46 -5.82 -6.33
C LYS A 59 -11.98 -6.06 -6.21
N LEU A 60 -11.21 -4.98 -6.08
CA LEU A 60 -9.77 -5.06 -5.86
C LEU A 60 -9.43 -4.86 -4.39
N TRP A 61 -8.45 -5.61 -3.93
CA TRP A 61 -7.86 -5.49 -2.61
C TRP A 61 -6.35 -5.43 -2.73
N ILE A 62 -5.73 -4.60 -1.89
CA ILE A 62 -4.29 -4.58 -1.72
C ILE A 62 -3.95 -5.36 -0.46
N VAL A 63 -3.06 -6.35 -0.60
CA VAL A 63 -2.52 -7.13 0.51
C VAL A 63 -1.09 -6.64 0.72
N TYR A 64 -0.75 -6.31 1.94
CA TYR A 64 0.55 -5.76 2.28
C TYR A 64 0.94 -6.13 3.70
N HIS A 65 2.16 -5.86 4.10
CA HIS A 65 2.55 -5.97 5.50
C HIS A 65 2.86 -4.59 6.08
N ARG A 66 2.75 -4.49 7.39
CA ARG A 66 3.27 -3.41 8.21
C ARG A 66 4.13 -3.94 9.33
N HIS A 67 4.87 -3.09 10.01
CA HIS A 67 5.52 -3.49 11.26
C HIS A 67 4.45 -3.83 12.31
N ALA A 68 4.74 -4.83 13.16
CA ALA A 68 3.86 -5.16 14.28
C ALA A 68 3.82 -4.01 15.31
N ASP A 69 4.97 -3.37 15.56
CA ASP A 69 5.04 -2.14 16.33
C ASP A 69 4.54 -0.96 15.47
N PRO A 70 3.58 -0.16 15.97
CA PRO A 70 3.11 1.02 15.26
C PRO A 70 4.16 2.15 15.16
N ASP A 71 5.24 2.09 15.93
CA ASP A 71 6.33 3.06 15.85
C ASP A 71 7.48 2.52 14.99
N CYS A 72 7.60 3.01 13.75
CA CYS A 72 8.64 2.60 12.82
C CYS A 72 10.07 2.93 13.26
N ARG A 73 10.24 3.80 14.26
CA ARG A 73 11.56 4.12 14.84
C ARG A 73 12.07 3.03 15.77
N LYS A 74 11.21 2.10 16.15
CA LYS A 74 11.58 0.93 16.94
C LYS A 74 11.83 -0.23 15.99
N PRO A 75 13.06 -0.74 15.89
CA PRO A 75 13.34 -1.90 15.05
C PRO A 75 12.45 -3.07 15.46
N SER A 76 11.66 -3.55 14.52
CA SER A 76 10.85 -4.76 14.69
C SER A 76 11.00 -5.62 13.46
N PHE A 77 11.33 -6.88 13.65
CA PHE A 77 11.34 -7.87 12.59
C PHE A 77 9.98 -8.52 12.38
N ASP A 78 9.06 -8.31 13.33
CA ASP A 78 7.72 -8.83 13.24
C ASP A 78 6.88 -8.02 12.26
N ARG A 79 6.08 -8.73 11.48
CA ARG A 79 5.19 -8.16 10.47
C ARG A 79 3.76 -8.63 10.71
N VAL A 80 2.82 -7.76 10.39
CA VAL A 80 1.39 -8.07 10.37
C VAL A 80 0.92 -7.94 8.93
N VAL A 81 0.17 -8.93 8.46
CA VAL A 81 -0.48 -8.87 7.15
C VAL A 81 -1.73 -8.00 7.26
N CYS A 82 -1.87 -7.09 6.31
CA CYS A 82 -2.99 -6.18 6.21
C CYS A 82 -3.65 -6.29 4.84
N ILE A 83 -4.93 -5.99 4.80
CA ILE A 83 -5.70 -5.86 3.55
C ILE A 83 -6.51 -4.59 3.60
N ASP A 84 -6.59 -3.90 2.48
CA ASP A 84 -7.47 -2.74 2.30
C ASP A 84 -8.09 -2.71 0.92
N ARG A 85 -9.19 -1.99 0.77
CA ARG A 85 -9.83 -1.81 -0.52
C ARG A 85 -8.94 -0.98 -1.45
N LEU A 86 -8.89 -1.43 -2.70
CA LEU A 86 -8.25 -0.74 -3.79
C LEU A 86 -9.30 -0.47 -4.86
N PHE A 87 -9.34 0.74 -5.40
CA PHE A 87 -10.36 1.12 -6.38
C PHE A 87 -9.84 2.22 -7.31
N PHE A 88 -10.48 2.35 -8.45
CA PHE A 88 -10.26 3.50 -9.34
C PHE A 88 -11.28 4.59 -9.03
N ASP A 89 -10.81 5.82 -8.88
CA ASP A 89 -11.68 6.98 -8.73
C ASP A 89 -12.36 7.37 -10.06
N LYS A 90 -13.18 8.40 -10.02
CA LYS A 90 -13.87 8.91 -11.22
C LYS A 90 -12.95 9.40 -12.33
N ASN A 91 -11.69 9.71 -12.00
CA ASN A 91 -10.67 10.15 -12.96
C ASN A 91 -9.80 8.98 -13.47
N GLY A 92 -10.12 7.74 -13.06
CA GLY A 92 -9.34 6.56 -13.43
C GLY A 92 -8.04 6.39 -12.63
N LYS A 93 -7.84 7.14 -11.55
CA LYS A 93 -6.69 6.99 -10.67
C LYS A 93 -6.92 5.91 -9.63
N LEU A 94 -5.90 5.09 -9.42
CA LEU A 94 -5.92 4.04 -8.40
C LEU A 94 -5.78 4.67 -7.00
N LYS A 95 -6.71 4.34 -6.12
CA LYS A 95 -6.83 4.82 -4.74
C LYS A 95 -7.04 3.67 -3.78
N THR A 96 -6.84 3.93 -2.50
CA THR A 96 -7.08 2.97 -1.42
C THR A 96 -7.76 3.63 -0.24
N ASP A 97 -8.52 2.85 0.53
CA ASP A 97 -9.02 3.26 1.85
C ASP A 97 -7.94 3.15 2.95
N GLY A 98 -6.84 2.43 2.66
CA GLY A 98 -5.73 2.24 3.59
C GLY A 98 -4.70 3.37 3.62
N PRO A 99 -3.70 3.24 4.51
CA PRO A 99 -3.50 2.07 5.34
C PRO A 99 -4.44 2.03 6.55
N THR A 100 -4.84 0.84 6.97
CA THR A 100 -5.63 0.63 8.20
C THR A 100 -4.96 -0.36 9.14
N SER A 101 -5.29 -0.26 10.43
CA SER A 101 -4.89 -1.25 11.45
C SER A 101 -6.09 -2.00 12.04
N THR A 102 -7.30 -1.68 11.58
CA THR A 102 -8.54 -2.30 12.03
C THR A 102 -8.86 -3.55 11.20
N PRO A 103 -9.59 -4.53 11.77
CA PRO A 103 -10.07 -5.66 11.00
C PRO A 103 -10.90 -5.22 9.79
N GLN A 104 -10.62 -5.82 8.66
CA GLN A 104 -11.34 -5.56 7.42
C GLN A 104 -12.38 -6.65 7.16
N PRO A 105 -13.48 -6.34 6.46
CA PRO A 105 -14.44 -7.36 6.06
C PRO A 105 -13.76 -8.40 5.17
N VAL A 106 -14.22 -9.63 5.29
CA VAL A 106 -13.71 -10.71 4.42
C VAL A 106 -14.05 -10.39 2.97
N PRO A 107 -13.07 -10.42 2.08
CA PRO A 107 -13.28 -10.14 0.66
C PRO A 107 -14.21 -11.13 -0.05
#